data_c0f5bbecefe463a84387808be7577f76
#
_entry.id   c0f5bbecefe463a84387808be7577f76
#
_cell.length_a   1.000
_cell.length_b   1.000
_cell.length_c   1.000
_cell.angle_alpha   90.00
_cell.angle_beta   90.00
_cell.angle_gamma   90.00
#
_symmetry.space_group_name_H-M   'P 1'
#
loop_
_entity.id
_entity.type
_entity.pdbx_description
1 polymer ?
#
loop_
_entity_poly.entity_id
_entity_poly.type
_entity_poly.pdbx_seq_one_letter_code
_entity_poly.pdbx_strand_id
1 'polypeptide(L)'
;MHTPDWGTNERVEYSLRLFHILTALIPEGMDGGVSTSPLSYRLWFTTQEQTYKVRDIATKNIIGIIESLIQIHQSTGKLLHLDIEPEPDGLLQTGNEFIEWFENDLLSAGIPVIKSKLNVSGRKAEDLIKEHLRLCYDVCHFAIGYEPHQSIISDIKKRGIKIGKIQISAALKAEMNSSGNDRKSIKQNFEKFNEPVYLHQVIAKTRDGKLLRYSDLPEALKEKDNPLVNEWRAHFHVPIFAEKFDLLSSTQDEITKVLSLQKKEPFTNHLEVETYTWEVLPRDLR
;
A
#
# COMPACT_ATOMS: atom_id res chain seq x y z
N MET A 1 2.45 1.90 -13.61
CA MET A 1 2.60 1.25 -12.30
C MET A 1 1.79 -0.03 -12.16
N HIS A 2 0.47 -0.03 -12.36
CA HIS A 2 -0.37 -1.21 -12.11
C HIS A 2 -0.35 -2.30 -13.20
N THR A 3 0.22 -2.07 -14.38
CA THR A 3 0.28 -3.05 -15.48
C THR A 3 1.59 -3.80 -15.52
N PRO A 4 1.60 -5.16 -15.66
CA PRO A 4 0.42 -6.04 -15.60
C PRO A 4 -0.16 -6.11 -14.18
N ASP A 5 -1.49 -6.19 -14.07
CA ASP A 5 -2.21 -6.29 -12.80
C ASP A 5 -2.58 -7.74 -12.44
N TRP A 6 -3.18 -7.95 -11.25
CA TRP A 6 -3.59 -9.28 -10.79
C TRP A 6 -4.78 -9.87 -11.56
N GLY A 7 -5.42 -9.10 -12.44
CA GLY A 7 -6.39 -9.59 -13.41
C GLY A 7 -5.77 -10.36 -14.56
N THR A 8 -4.42 -10.41 -14.67
CA THR A 8 -3.68 -10.97 -15.80
C THR A 8 -2.78 -12.13 -15.39
N ASN A 9 -2.54 -13.06 -16.33
CA ASN A 9 -1.63 -14.19 -16.10
C ASN A 9 -0.17 -13.74 -16.07
N GLU A 10 0.18 -12.66 -16.77
CA GLU A 10 1.52 -12.08 -16.79
C GLU A 10 1.99 -11.67 -15.40
N ARG A 11 1.09 -11.12 -14.56
CA ARG A 11 1.40 -10.80 -13.17
C ARG A 11 1.69 -12.04 -12.35
N VAL A 12 0.91 -13.10 -12.55
CA VAL A 12 1.10 -14.38 -11.85
C VAL A 12 2.47 -14.98 -12.21
N GLU A 13 2.79 -15.08 -13.50
CA GLU A 13 4.08 -15.61 -13.96
C GLU A 13 5.27 -14.78 -13.49
N TYR A 14 5.15 -13.45 -13.51
CA TYR A 14 6.17 -12.55 -13.00
C TYR A 14 6.41 -12.80 -11.50
N SER A 15 5.35 -12.87 -10.71
CA SER A 15 5.45 -13.09 -9.27
C SER A 15 6.04 -14.45 -8.93
N LEU A 16 5.66 -15.51 -9.63
CA LEU A 16 6.24 -16.85 -9.46
C LEU A 16 7.74 -16.85 -9.75
N ARG A 17 8.19 -16.15 -10.80
CA ARG A 17 9.63 -16.01 -11.10
C ARG A 17 10.38 -15.30 -9.96
N LEU A 18 9.81 -14.23 -9.39
CA LEU A 18 10.42 -13.55 -8.23
C LEU A 18 10.52 -14.50 -7.03
N PHE A 19 9.50 -15.29 -6.75
CA PHE A 19 9.53 -16.25 -5.64
C PHE A 19 10.55 -17.38 -5.86
N HIS A 20 10.71 -17.87 -7.09
CA HIS A 20 11.78 -18.83 -7.40
C HIS A 20 13.18 -18.24 -7.17
N ILE A 21 13.40 -16.99 -7.58
CA ILE A 21 14.67 -16.29 -7.33
C ILE A 21 14.87 -16.11 -5.83
N LEU A 22 13.83 -15.61 -5.11
CA LEU A 22 13.92 -15.38 -3.68
C LEU A 22 14.19 -16.69 -2.90
N THR A 23 13.57 -17.80 -3.33
CA THR A 23 13.83 -19.12 -2.76
C THR A 23 15.32 -19.49 -2.80
N ALA A 24 16.02 -19.14 -3.89
CA ALA A 24 17.44 -19.43 -4.02
C ALA A 24 18.31 -18.49 -3.16
N LEU A 25 17.85 -17.24 -2.96
CA LEU A 25 18.65 -16.20 -2.28
C LEU A 25 18.47 -16.18 -0.77
N ILE A 26 17.28 -16.53 -0.26
CA ILE A 26 16.98 -16.38 1.17
C ILE A 26 17.75 -17.39 2.02
N PRO A 27 18.41 -16.97 3.12
CA PRO A 27 19.08 -17.87 4.06
C PRO A 27 18.10 -18.80 4.77
N GLU A 28 18.60 -19.92 5.30
CA GLU A 28 17.81 -20.79 6.17
C GLU A 28 17.38 -20.08 7.45
N GLY A 29 16.14 -20.34 7.86
CA GLY A 29 15.56 -19.76 9.08
C GLY A 29 15.06 -18.32 8.94
N MET A 30 15.20 -17.71 7.75
CA MET A 30 14.65 -16.40 7.44
C MET A 30 13.37 -16.54 6.59
N ASP A 31 12.34 -15.75 6.87
CA ASP A 31 11.21 -15.57 5.96
C ASP A 31 11.51 -14.45 4.94
N GLY A 32 10.77 -14.42 3.83
CA GLY A 32 10.94 -13.38 2.82
C GLY A 32 9.66 -13.09 2.05
N GLY A 33 9.46 -11.81 1.74
CA GLY A 33 8.26 -11.33 1.07
C GLY A 33 8.53 -10.56 -0.21
N VAL A 34 7.57 -10.65 -1.12
CA VAL A 34 7.49 -9.81 -2.31
C VAL A 34 6.27 -8.91 -2.17
N SER A 35 6.49 -7.59 -2.12
CA SER A 35 5.39 -6.61 -2.15
C SER A 35 4.81 -6.48 -3.54
N THR A 36 3.53 -6.17 -3.63
CA THR A 36 2.80 -6.09 -4.89
C THR A 36 1.63 -5.12 -4.83
N SER A 37 1.24 -4.61 -6.00
CA SER A 37 0.13 -3.68 -6.17
C SER A 37 -1.21 -4.23 -5.63
N PRO A 38 -2.16 -3.35 -5.26
CA PRO A 38 -3.43 -3.68 -4.62
C PRO A 38 -4.48 -4.18 -5.63
N LEU A 39 -4.27 -5.36 -6.18
CA LEU A 39 -5.09 -6.09 -7.17
C LEU A 39 -5.05 -5.45 -8.56
N SER A 40 -5.50 -4.22 -8.72
CA SER A 40 -5.57 -3.46 -9.97
C SER A 40 -5.78 -1.98 -9.70
N TYR A 41 -5.81 -1.17 -10.76
CA TYR A 41 -6.07 0.27 -10.70
C TYR A 41 -7.56 0.56 -10.83
N ARG A 42 -8.16 1.20 -9.82
CA ARG A 42 -9.61 1.41 -9.71
C ARG A 42 -10.22 2.17 -10.88
N LEU A 43 -9.52 3.18 -11.39
CA LEU A 43 -10.05 4.07 -12.44
C LEU A 43 -10.06 3.46 -13.84
N TRP A 44 -9.55 2.23 -14.03
CA TRP A 44 -9.72 1.50 -15.29
C TRP A 44 -11.14 0.92 -15.46
N PHE A 45 -11.91 0.84 -14.39
CA PHE A 45 -13.23 0.23 -14.38
C PHE A 45 -14.32 1.27 -14.21
N THR A 46 -15.25 1.33 -15.14
CA THR A 46 -16.35 2.31 -15.17
C THR A 46 -17.64 1.78 -14.56
N THR A 47 -17.73 0.47 -14.35
CA THR A 47 -18.92 -0.17 -13.76
C THR A 47 -18.55 -1.05 -12.57
N GLN A 48 -19.48 -1.21 -11.63
CA GLN A 48 -19.31 -2.14 -10.51
C GLN A 48 -19.10 -3.58 -10.97
N GLU A 49 -19.75 -4.02 -12.03
CA GLU A 49 -19.60 -5.36 -12.59
C GLU A 49 -18.16 -5.61 -13.05
N GLN A 50 -17.54 -4.65 -13.75
CA GLN A 50 -16.13 -4.75 -14.16
C GLN A 50 -15.21 -4.83 -12.94
N THR A 51 -15.46 -4.01 -11.93
CA THR A 51 -14.70 -4.01 -10.66
C THR A 51 -14.81 -5.36 -9.94
N TYR A 52 -16.01 -5.91 -9.82
CA TYR A 52 -16.21 -7.23 -9.21
C TYR A 52 -15.53 -8.34 -9.99
N LYS A 53 -15.63 -8.30 -11.31
CA LYS A 53 -15.00 -9.31 -12.17
C LYS A 53 -13.48 -9.33 -12.04
N VAL A 54 -12.83 -8.19 -12.09
CA VAL A 54 -11.36 -8.13 -11.93
C VAL A 54 -10.93 -8.50 -10.52
N ARG A 55 -11.67 -8.09 -9.49
CA ARG A 55 -11.42 -8.44 -8.09
C ARG A 55 -11.51 -9.97 -7.87
N ASP A 56 -12.51 -10.65 -8.47
CA ASP A 56 -12.65 -12.09 -8.42
C ASP A 56 -11.49 -12.82 -9.14
N ILE A 57 -11.11 -12.36 -10.34
CA ILE A 57 -9.98 -12.93 -11.09
C ILE A 57 -8.67 -12.73 -10.29
N ALA A 58 -8.42 -11.54 -9.80
CA ALA A 58 -7.23 -11.21 -8.99
C ALA A 58 -7.15 -12.11 -7.74
N THR A 59 -8.27 -12.30 -7.05
CA THR A 59 -8.35 -13.15 -5.87
C THR A 59 -7.99 -14.60 -6.21
N LYS A 60 -8.51 -15.14 -7.30
CA LYS A 60 -8.20 -16.50 -7.77
C LYS A 60 -6.73 -16.66 -8.16
N ASN A 61 -6.16 -15.67 -8.84
CA ASN A 61 -4.75 -15.65 -9.21
C ASN A 61 -3.84 -15.61 -7.96
N ILE A 62 -4.19 -14.82 -6.97
CA ILE A 62 -3.46 -14.74 -5.69
C ILE A 62 -3.55 -16.06 -4.93
N ILE A 63 -4.72 -16.73 -4.92
CA ILE A 63 -4.85 -18.07 -4.33
C ILE A 63 -3.88 -19.06 -4.99
N GLY A 64 -3.71 -19.00 -6.32
CA GLY A 64 -2.73 -19.82 -7.04
C GLY A 64 -1.27 -19.54 -6.61
N ILE A 65 -0.93 -18.28 -6.34
CA ILE A 65 0.38 -17.94 -5.74
C ILE A 65 0.52 -18.54 -4.35
N ILE A 66 -0.48 -18.40 -3.48
CA ILE A 66 -0.46 -18.96 -2.13
C ILE A 66 -0.22 -20.47 -2.17
N GLU A 67 -0.89 -21.19 -3.08
CA GLU A 67 -0.66 -22.63 -3.28
C GLU A 67 0.81 -22.94 -3.63
N SER A 68 1.38 -22.16 -4.54
CA SER A 68 2.78 -22.33 -4.94
C SER A 68 3.74 -22.04 -3.77
N LEU A 69 3.46 -21.02 -2.95
CA LEU A 69 4.25 -20.67 -1.77
C LEU A 69 4.18 -21.78 -0.69
N ILE A 70 3.01 -22.37 -0.49
CA ILE A 70 2.85 -23.52 0.41
C ILE A 70 3.71 -24.71 -0.09
N GLN A 71 3.70 -24.99 -1.39
CA GLN A 71 4.51 -26.06 -1.98
C GLN A 71 6.01 -25.79 -1.84
N ILE A 72 6.46 -24.55 -2.06
CA ILE A 72 7.86 -24.14 -1.82
C ILE A 72 8.22 -24.37 -0.36
N HIS A 73 7.38 -23.93 0.56
CA HIS A 73 7.62 -24.12 2.00
C HIS A 73 7.72 -25.62 2.38
N GLN A 74 6.83 -26.45 1.87
CA GLN A 74 6.82 -27.88 2.14
C GLN A 74 8.07 -28.60 1.58
N SER A 75 8.54 -28.19 0.40
CA SER A 75 9.66 -28.84 -0.27
C SER A 75 11.04 -28.33 0.14
N THR A 76 11.16 -27.07 0.58
CA THR A 76 12.43 -26.42 0.86
C THR A 76 12.60 -25.98 2.32
N GLY A 77 11.54 -25.96 3.12
CA GLY A 77 11.51 -25.39 4.47
C GLY A 77 11.52 -23.84 4.48
N LYS A 78 11.61 -23.17 3.34
CA LYS A 78 11.73 -21.71 3.23
C LYS A 78 10.33 -21.06 3.25
N LEU A 79 10.11 -20.15 4.18
CA LEU A 79 8.85 -19.43 4.32
C LEU A 79 8.86 -18.16 3.47
N LEU A 80 8.01 -18.14 2.44
CA LEU A 80 7.84 -16.99 1.57
C LEU A 80 6.40 -16.46 1.63
N HIS A 81 6.23 -15.16 1.42
CA HIS A 81 4.90 -14.54 1.46
C HIS A 81 4.75 -13.44 0.41
N LEU A 82 3.52 -13.30 -0.10
CA LEU A 82 3.10 -12.20 -0.96
C LEU A 82 2.51 -11.10 -0.08
N ASP A 83 2.98 -9.87 -0.24
CA ASP A 83 2.57 -8.73 0.57
C ASP A 83 1.79 -7.75 -0.29
N ILE A 84 0.46 -7.72 -0.10
CA ILE A 84 -0.41 -6.77 -0.81
C ILE A 84 -0.24 -5.39 -0.19
N GLU A 85 -0.04 -4.41 -1.06
CA GLU A 85 0.20 -3.02 -0.70
C GLU A 85 -0.99 -2.13 -1.06
N PRO A 86 -1.85 -1.76 -0.11
CA PRO A 86 -2.88 -0.75 -0.34
C PRO A 86 -2.27 0.59 -0.69
N GLU A 87 -2.78 1.21 -1.76
CA GLU A 87 -2.29 2.51 -2.23
C GLU A 87 -3.43 3.36 -2.83
N PRO A 88 -3.29 4.69 -2.91
CA PRO A 88 -4.28 5.55 -3.52
C PRO A 88 -4.66 5.10 -4.94
N ASP A 89 -5.96 5.12 -5.25
CA ASP A 89 -6.56 4.69 -6.53
C ASP A 89 -6.38 3.20 -6.88
N GLY A 90 -5.79 2.39 -5.99
CA GLY A 90 -5.84 0.94 -6.11
C GLY A 90 -7.24 0.38 -5.85
N LEU A 91 -7.51 -0.86 -6.23
CA LEU A 91 -8.76 -1.53 -5.83
C LEU A 91 -8.86 -1.72 -4.31
N LEU A 92 -7.71 -1.75 -3.63
CA LEU A 92 -7.59 -1.70 -2.18
C LEU A 92 -6.80 -0.43 -1.84
N GLN A 93 -7.47 0.63 -1.39
CA GLN A 93 -6.82 1.91 -1.06
C GLN A 93 -6.47 2.05 0.41
N THR A 94 -7.23 1.37 1.28
CA THR A 94 -7.17 1.55 2.72
C THR A 94 -6.95 0.23 3.44
N GLY A 95 -6.49 0.31 4.70
CA GLY A 95 -6.38 -0.85 5.55
C GLY A 95 -7.73 -1.56 5.76
N ASN A 96 -8.82 -0.82 5.85
CA ASN A 96 -10.16 -1.39 5.97
C ASN A 96 -10.59 -2.12 4.69
N GLU A 97 -10.35 -1.56 3.51
CA GLU A 97 -10.64 -2.23 2.23
C GLU A 97 -9.81 -3.51 2.05
N PHE A 98 -8.55 -3.50 2.52
CA PHE A 98 -7.71 -4.70 2.54
C PHE A 98 -8.28 -5.77 3.48
N ILE A 99 -8.67 -5.42 4.70
CA ILE A 99 -9.27 -6.34 5.67
C ILE A 99 -10.56 -6.95 5.09
N GLU A 100 -11.44 -6.11 4.54
CA GLU A 100 -12.70 -6.55 3.94
C GLU A 100 -12.47 -7.53 2.79
N TRP A 101 -11.56 -7.23 1.87
CA TRP A 101 -11.19 -8.14 0.80
C TRP A 101 -10.57 -9.43 1.32
N PHE A 102 -9.69 -9.34 2.30
CA PHE A 102 -9.01 -10.50 2.88
C PHE A 102 -10.01 -11.48 3.49
N GLU A 103 -10.96 -10.98 4.30
CA GLU A 103 -11.96 -11.81 5.00
C GLU A 103 -13.06 -12.30 4.05
N ASN A 104 -13.64 -11.42 3.22
CA ASN A 104 -14.84 -11.71 2.45
C ASN A 104 -14.56 -12.36 1.09
N ASP A 105 -13.45 -12.02 0.45
CA ASP A 105 -13.11 -12.58 -0.87
C ASP A 105 -12.04 -13.66 -0.75
N LEU A 106 -10.86 -13.32 -0.18
CA LEU A 106 -9.72 -14.21 -0.18
C LEU A 106 -9.94 -15.45 0.68
N LEU A 107 -10.31 -15.29 1.95
CA LEU A 107 -10.55 -16.44 2.84
C LEU A 107 -11.75 -17.26 2.37
N SER A 108 -12.84 -16.60 1.94
CA SER A 108 -14.05 -17.27 1.46
C SER A 108 -13.80 -18.15 0.24
N ALA A 109 -13.00 -17.68 -0.72
CA ALA A 109 -12.64 -18.44 -1.90
C ALA A 109 -11.46 -19.40 -1.67
N GLY A 110 -10.46 -18.98 -0.88
CA GLY A 110 -9.21 -19.70 -0.70
C GLY A 110 -9.29 -20.89 0.23
N ILE A 111 -10.04 -20.80 1.34
CA ILE A 111 -10.16 -21.92 2.29
C ILE A 111 -10.68 -23.21 1.62
N PRO A 112 -11.78 -23.19 0.85
CA PRO A 112 -12.23 -24.40 0.16
C PRO A 112 -11.19 -25.00 -0.80
N VAL A 113 -10.47 -24.14 -1.52
CA VAL A 113 -9.43 -24.56 -2.49
C VAL A 113 -8.26 -25.23 -1.77
N ILE A 114 -7.67 -24.55 -0.79
CA ILE A 114 -6.50 -25.06 -0.05
C ILE A 114 -6.88 -26.32 0.75
N LYS A 115 -8.04 -26.30 1.42
CA LYS A 115 -8.57 -27.47 2.13
C LYS A 115 -8.66 -28.69 1.24
N SER A 116 -9.24 -28.56 0.05
CA SER A 116 -9.42 -29.68 -0.90
C SER A 116 -8.09 -30.17 -1.46
N LYS A 117 -7.21 -29.25 -1.91
CA LYS A 117 -5.95 -29.62 -2.55
C LYS A 117 -4.95 -30.27 -1.62
N LEU A 118 -4.88 -29.79 -0.36
CA LEU A 118 -3.92 -30.29 0.64
C LEU A 118 -4.51 -31.34 1.59
N ASN A 119 -5.80 -31.64 1.48
CA ASN A 119 -6.53 -32.54 2.39
C ASN A 119 -6.34 -32.16 3.86
N VAL A 120 -6.52 -30.88 4.19
CA VAL A 120 -6.38 -30.32 5.54
C VAL A 120 -7.72 -29.81 6.08
N SER A 121 -7.79 -29.48 7.38
CA SER A 121 -8.97 -28.83 7.97
C SER A 121 -9.13 -27.40 7.44
N GLY A 122 -10.36 -26.84 7.51
CA GLY A 122 -10.60 -25.43 7.15
C GLY A 122 -9.74 -24.45 7.95
N ARG A 123 -9.58 -24.70 9.27
CA ARG A 123 -8.70 -23.91 10.13
C ARG A 123 -7.24 -23.93 9.65
N LYS A 124 -6.73 -25.11 9.30
CA LYS A 124 -5.36 -25.23 8.78
C LYS A 124 -5.19 -24.55 7.45
N ALA A 125 -6.21 -24.61 6.57
CA ALA A 125 -6.20 -23.88 5.29
C ALA A 125 -6.17 -22.35 5.52
N GLU A 126 -6.96 -21.84 6.45
CA GLU A 126 -6.94 -20.42 6.86
C GLU A 126 -5.57 -20.01 7.40
N ASP A 127 -4.98 -20.81 8.31
CA ASP A 127 -3.65 -20.53 8.86
C ASP A 127 -2.58 -20.46 7.75
N LEU A 128 -2.64 -21.37 6.76
CA LEU A 128 -1.73 -21.38 5.62
C LEU A 128 -1.90 -20.14 4.75
N ILE A 129 -3.14 -19.71 4.49
CA ILE A 129 -3.39 -18.47 3.74
C ILE A 129 -2.79 -17.27 4.48
N LYS A 130 -3.05 -17.14 5.77
CA LYS A 130 -2.51 -16.06 6.62
C LYS A 130 -0.99 -16.09 6.77
N GLU A 131 -0.38 -17.26 6.58
CA GLU A 131 1.08 -17.40 6.60
C GLU A 131 1.72 -16.84 5.34
N HIS A 132 1.12 -17.09 4.17
CA HIS A 132 1.70 -16.80 2.86
C HIS A 132 1.14 -15.55 2.18
N LEU A 133 0.03 -14.98 2.69
CA LEU A 133 -0.45 -13.67 2.24
C LEU A 133 -0.48 -12.70 3.41
N ARG A 134 0.21 -11.59 3.23
CA ARG A 134 0.40 -10.57 4.27
C ARG A 134 0.11 -9.17 3.72
N LEU A 135 0.06 -8.20 4.60
CA LEU A 135 -0.05 -6.78 4.26
C LEU A 135 1.37 -6.19 4.09
N CYS A 136 1.63 -5.50 2.99
CA CYS A 136 2.71 -4.53 2.89
C CYS A 136 2.21 -3.20 3.48
N TYR A 137 2.84 -2.76 4.55
CA TYR A 137 2.45 -1.54 5.26
C TYR A 137 3.31 -0.37 4.80
N ASP A 138 2.89 0.31 3.72
CA ASP A 138 3.54 1.55 3.27
C ASP A 138 3.07 2.74 4.12
N VAL A 139 4.00 3.35 4.87
CA VAL A 139 3.67 4.46 5.79
C VAL A 139 3.14 5.68 5.04
N CYS A 140 3.67 5.97 3.85
CA CYS A 140 3.22 7.07 3.00
C CYS A 140 1.75 6.89 2.60
N HIS A 141 1.36 5.70 2.13
CA HIS A 141 0.00 5.43 1.66
C HIS A 141 -1.03 5.57 2.78
N PHE A 142 -0.76 4.98 3.95
CA PHE A 142 -1.64 5.11 5.11
C PHE A 142 -1.68 6.57 5.62
N ALA A 143 -0.54 7.27 5.59
CA ALA A 143 -0.50 8.69 5.97
C ALA A 143 -1.32 9.56 5.03
N ILE A 144 -1.22 9.38 3.70
CA ILE A 144 -2.03 10.11 2.71
C ILE A 144 -3.52 9.87 2.95
N GLY A 145 -3.90 8.63 3.29
CA GLY A 145 -5.27 8.24 3.64
C GLY A 145 -5.77 8.82 4.95
N TYR A 146 -4.92 9.50 5.73
CA TYR A 146 -5.22 9.94 7.11
C TYR A 146 -5.67 8.79 8.01
N GLU A 147 -5.16 7.59 7.78
CA GLU A 147 -5.53 6.40 8.53
C GLU A 147 -4.82 6.38 9.90
N PRO A 148 -5.55 6.05 10.99
CA PRO A 148 -4.96 5.99 12.33
C PRO A 148 -4.11 4.72 12.48
N HIS A 149 -2.78 4.81 12.32
CA HIS A 149 -1.85 3.68 12.30
C HIS A 149 -2.07 2.67 13.44
N GLN A 150 -2.21 3.16 14.69
CA GLN A 150 -2.41 2.26 15.84
C GLN A 150 -3.70 1.43 15.72
N SER A 151 -4.78 2.03 15.25
CA SER A 151 -6.07 1.34 15.09
C SER A 151 -5.98 0.28 14.00
N ILE A 152 -5.46 0.65 12.81
CA ILE A 152 -5.34 -0.27 11.67
C ILE A 152 -4.43 -1.46 12.00
N ILE A 153 -3.24 -1.21 12.55
CA ILE A 153 -2.31 -2.28 12.95
C ILE A 153 -2.94 -3.19 14.00
N SER A 154 -3.65 -2.62 14.98
CA SER A 154 -4.37 -3.41 15.98
C SER A 154 -5.46 -4.28 15.36
N ASP A 155 -6.21 -3.74 14.40
CA ASP A 155 -7.31 -4.46 13.74
C ASP A 155 -6.82 -5.59 12.83
N ILE A 156 -5.72 -5.38 12.12
CA ILE A 156 -4.99 -6.41 11.35
C ILE A 156 -4.56 -7.56 12.29
N LYS A 157 -3.89 -7.22 13.40
CA LYS A 157 -3.40 -8.20 14.37
C LYS A 157 -4.52 -9.00 15.03
N LYS A 158 -5.62 -8.36 15.46
CA LYS A 158 -6.78 -9.01 16.07
C LYS A 158 -7.41 -10.09 15.18
N ARG A 159 -7.33 -9.93 13.86
CA ARG A 159 -7.82 -10.89 12.86
C ARG A 159 -6.82 -11.98 12.52
N GLY A 160 -5.63 -11.94 13.14
CA GLY A 160 -4.54 -12.87 12.84
C GLY A 160 -3.96 -12.70 11.45
N ILE A 161 -4.23 -11.57 10.80
CA ILE A 161 -3.59 -11.18 9.54
C ILE A 161 -2.18 -10.69 9.88
N LYS A 162 -1.19 -11.05 9.06
CA LYS A 162 0.21 -10.66 9.28
C LYS A 162 0.58 -9.43 8.45
N ILE A 163 1.50 -8.64 8.96
CA ILE A 163 2.17 -7.58 8.20
C ILE A 163 3.51 -8.16 7.73
N GLY A 164 3.70 -8.22 6.41
CA GLY A 164 4.88 -8.80 5.80
C GLY A 164 6.09 -7.88 5.90
N LYS A 165 5.91 -6.59 5.63
CA LYS A 165 6.95 -5.56 5.76
C LYS A 165 6.34 -4.20 6.09
N ILE A 166 7.18 -3.30 6.59
CA ILE A 166 6.92 -1.86 6.65
C ILE A 166 7.80 -1.20 5.57
N GLN A 167 7.19 -0.48 4.64
CA GLN A 167 7.88 0.48 3.79
C GLN A 167 7.96 1.81 4.53
N ILE A 168 9.19 2.22 4.83
CA ILE A 168 9.51 3.47 5.53
C ILE A 168 9.57 4.55 4.46
N SER A 169 8.50 5.29 4.33
CA SER A 169 8.23 6.25 3.27
C SER A 169 7.52 7.48 3.82
N ALA A 170 7.65 8.62 3.17
CA ALA A 170 7.00 9.85 3.56
C ALA A 170 6.38 10.57 2.36
N ALA A 171 5.17 11.10 2.54
CA ALA A 171 4.48 11.93 1.57
C ALA A 171 4.79 13.41 1.76
N LEU A 172 4.50 14.23 0.73
CA LEU A 172 4.42 15.67 0.86
C LEU A 172 3.14 16.07 1.59
N LYS A 173 3.22 17.06 2.47
CA LYS A 173 2.04 17.69 3.10
C LYS A 173 2.21 19.20 3.25
N ALA A 174 1.09 19.92 3.34
CA ALA A 174 1.07 21.31 3.74
C ALA A 174 -0.21 21.67 4.48
N GLU A 175 -0.07 22.53 5.49
CA GLU A 175 -1.21 23.17 6.13
C GLU A 175 -1.76 24.28 5.24
N MET A 176 -3.06 24.22 4.96
CA MET A 176 -3.79 25.17 4.12
C MET A 176 -4.58 26.20 4.96
N ASN A 177 -4.19 26.39 6.22
CA ASN A 177 -4.89 27.28 7.16
C ASN A 177 -4.68 28.78 6.92
N SER A 178 -3.73 29.12 6.07
CA SER A 178 -3.23 30.47 5.82
C SER A 178 -4.19 31.32 4.98
N SER A 179 -3.88 32.62 4.86
CA SER A 179 -4.59 33.57 4.01
C SER A 179 -4.53 33.15 2.52
N GLY A 180 -5.36 33.75 1.67
CA GLY A 180 -5.40 33.43 0.23
C GLY A 180 -4.06 33.59 -0.48
N ASN A 181 -3.22 34.55 -0.09
CA ASN A 181 -1.88 34.72 -0.66
C ASN A 181 -0.94 33.59 -0.26
N ASP A 182 -0.97 33.15 0.99
CA ASP A 182 -0.14 32.03 1.46
C ASP A 182 -0.55 30.71 0.81
N ARG A 183 -1.87 30.46 0.65
CA ARG A 183 -2.38 29.29 -0.08
C ARG A 183 -1.89 29.25 -1.51
N LYS A 184 -1.86 30.38 -2.20
CA LYS A 184 -1.32 30.48 -3.55
C LYS A 184 0.16 30.11 -3.58
N SER A 185 0.94 30.59 -2.63
CA SER A 185 2.36 30.28 -2.53
C SER A 185 2.58 28.80 -2.19
N ILE A 186 1.77 28.19 -1.34
CA ILE A 186 1.80 26.75 -1.06
C ILE A 186 1.50 25.95 -2.32
N LYS A 187 0.46 26.29 -3.08
CA LYS A 187 0.14 25.63 -4.36
C LYS A 187 1.28 25.73 -5.37
N GLN A 188 1.94 26.90 -5.47
CA GLN A 188 3.12 27.09 -6.31
C GLN A 188 4.31 26.21 -5.87
N ASN A 189 4.45 25.95 -4.57
CA ASN A 189 5.45 24.99 -4.09
C ASN A 189 5.10 23.54 -4.45
N PHE A 190 3.84 23.13 -4.34
CA PHE A 190 3.41 21.81 -4.84
C PHE A 190 3.63 21.67 -6.35
N GLU A 191 3.43 22.73 -7.13
CA GLU A 191 3.63 22.72 -8.59
C GLU A 191 5.06 22.34 -8.99
N LYS A 192 6.07 22.62 -8.15
CA LYS A 192 7.46 22.19 -8.36
C LYS A 192 7.61 20.65 -8.37
N PHE A 193 6.69 19.91 -7.74
CA PHE A 193 6.66 18.46 -7.68
C PHE A 193 5.72 17.84 -8.74
N ASN A 194 5.12 18.66 -9.60
CA ASN A 194 4.27 18.18 -10.69
C ASN A 194 5.13 17.72 -11.86
N GLU A 195 5.47 16.45 -11.88
CA GLU A 195 6.29 15.82 -12.89
C GLU A 195 5.48 14.71 -13.63
N PRO A 196 5.78 14.39 -14.90
CA PRO A 196 4.91 13.56 -15.74
C PRO A 196 5.16 12.05 -15.62
N VAL A 197 6.11 11.59 -14.81
CA VAL A 197 6.50 10.17 -14.74
C VAL A 197 5.55 9.37 -13.86
N TYR A 198 5.12 9.96 -12.73
CA TYR A 198 4.26 9.31 -11.74
C TYR A 198 2.93 10.06 -11.58
N LEU A 199 1.93 9.36 -11.07
CA LEU A 199 0.70 9.97 -10.57
C LEU A 199 0.91 10.42 -9.13
N HIS A 200 0.48 11.63 -8.83
CA HIS A 200 0.60 12.22 -7.50
C HIS A 200 -0.78 12.53 -6.93
N GLN A 201 -1.47 11.50 -6.47
CA GLN A 201 -2.78 11.66 -5.88
C GLN A 201 -2.72 12.64 -4.69
N VAL A 202 -3.74 13.49 -4.57
CA VAL A 202 -3.85 14.42 -3.45
C VAL A 202 -5.09 14.11 -2.64
N ILE A 203 -4.92 14.04 -1.31
CA ILE A 203 -6.03 13.99 -0.37
C ILE A 203 -6.01 15.28 0.46
N ALA A 204 -7.08 16.06 0.31
CA ALA A 204 -7.30 17.27 1.07
C ALA A 204 -8.23 16.97 2.26
N LYS A 205 -7.81 17.36 3.46
CA LYS A 205 -8.62 17.24 4.67
C LYS A 205 -9.25 18.60 5.01
N THR A 206 -10.55 18.59 5.23
CA THR A 206 -11.30 19.78 5.66
C THR A 206 -11.34 19.88 7.18
N ARG A 207 -11.71 21.07 7.68
CA ARG A 207 -11.83 21.35 9.14
C ARG A 207 -12.88 20.47 9.83
N ASP A 208 -13.91 20.06 9.10
CA ASP A 208 -14.96 19.13 9.59
C ASP A 208 -14.56 17.65 9.42
N GLY A 209 -13.33 17.38 9.01
CA GLY A 209 -12.75 16.03 8.90
C GLY A 209 -13.07 15.29 7.60
N LYS A 210 -13.77 15.92 6.63
CA LYS A 210 -14.01 15.30 5.32
C LYS A 210 -12.73 15.23 4.51
N LEU A 211 -12.61 14.16 3.70
CA LEU A 211 -11.51 13.94 2.78
C LEU A 211 -12.00 14.17 1.35
N LEU A 212 -11.34 15.10 0.66
CA LEU A 212 -11.52 15.34 -0.77
C LEU A 212 -10.35 14.69 -1.52
N ARG A 213 -10.66 13.90 -2.54
CA ARG A 213 -9.66 13.12 -3.28
C ARG A 213 -9.51 13.67 -4.69
N TYR A 214 -8.28 13.80 -5.13
CA TYR A 214 -7.90 14.17 -6.49
C TYR A 214 -6.99 13.08 -7.04
N SER A 215 -7.28 12.62 -8.25
CA SER A 215 -6.55 11.50 -8.86
C SER A 215 -5.12 11.87 -9.24
N ASP A 216 -4.84 13.19 -9.36
CA ASP A 216 -3.49 13.68 -9.62
C ASP A 216 -3.32 15.12 -9.12
N LEU A 217 -2.08 15.51 -8.86
CA LEU A 217 -1.71 16.87 -8.41
C LEU A 217 -2.19 17.99 -9.33
N PRO A 218 -2.09 17.89 -10.69
CA PRO A 218 -2.65 18.88 -11.59
C PRO A 218 -4.14 19.15 -11.39
N GLU A 219 -4.92 18.16 -11.01
CA GLU A 219 -6.35 18.33 -10.72
C GLU A 219 -6.56 19.12 -9.43
N ALA A 220 -5.83 18.77 -8.38
CA ALA A 220 -5.88 19.49 -7.11
C ALA A 220 -5.45 20.95 -7.26
N LEU A 221 -4.41 21.23 -8.08
CA LEU A 221 -3.91 22.58 -8.32
C LEU A 221 -4.92 23.48 -9.02
N LYS A 222 -5.75 22.93 -9.92
CA LYS A 222 -6.81 23.67 -10.65
C LYS A 222 -8.02 23.99 -9.78
N GLU A 223 -8.20 23.24 -8.67
CA GLU A 223 -9.35 23.45 -7.78
C GLU A 223 -9.35 24.87 -7.21
N LYS A 224 -10.53 25.50 -7.17
CA LYS A 224 -10.70 26.79 -6.51
C LYS A 224 -10.39 26.66 -5.02
N ASP A 225 -9.85 27.72 -4.44
CA ASP A 225 -9.54 27.70 -3.03
C ASP A 225 -10.80 27.42 -2.18
N ASN A 226 -10.80 26.27 -1.57
CA ASN A 226 -11.84 25.89 -0.62
C ASN A 226 -11.39 26.28 0.81
N PRO A 227 -12.03 27.29 1.44
CA PRO A 227 -11.62 27.78 2.76
C PRO A 227 -11.80 26.73 3.86
N LEU A 228 -12.58 25.68 3.61
CA LEU A 228 -12.79 24.58 4.56
C LEU A 228 -11.59 23.62 4.60
N VAL A 229 -10.79 23.56 3.54
CA VAL A 229 -9.60 22.69 3.49
C VAL A 229 -8.51 23.27 4.39
N ASN A 230 -7.96 22.45 5.27
CA ASN A 230 -6.90 22.83 6.20
C ASN A 230 -5.58 22.10 5.99
N GLU A 231 -5.55 20.97 5.30
CA GLU A 231 -4.32 20.24 4.99
C GLU A 231 -4.43 19.52 3.65
N TRP A 232 -3.32 19.49 2.91
CA TRP A 232 -3.13 18.62 1.74
C TRP A 232 -2.02 17.62 2.03
N ARG A 233 -2.23 16.37 1.58
CA ARG A 233 -1.19 15.34 1.47
C ARG A 233 -1.14 14.85 0.04
N ALA A 234 0.05 14.87 -0.56
CA ALA A 234 0.27 14.44 -1.94
C ALA A 234 1.15 13.19 -1.97
N HIS A 235 0.76 12.22 -2.80
CA HIS A 235 1.49 10.98 -3.03
C HIS A 235 2.76 11.25 -3.83
N PHE A 236 3.78 11.72 -3.15
CA PHE A 236 5.13 11.90 -3.67
C PHE A 236 6.09 11.43 -2.59
N HIS A 237 6.83 10.34 -2.85
CA HIS A 237 7.77 9.78 -1.88
C HIS A 237 8.98 10.68 -1.72
N VAL A 238 8.97 11.52 -0.70
CA VAL A 238 10.06 12.45 -0.40
C VAL A 238 11.13 11.78 0.47
N PRO A 239 12.38 12.32 0.48
CA PRO A 239 13.43 11.84 1.35
C PRO A 239 13.00 11.80 2.82
N ILE A 240 13.10 10.64 3.46
CA ILE A 240 12.60 10.37 4.81
C ILE A 240 13.31 11.16 5.91
N PHE A 241 14.52 11.67 5.64
CA PHE A 241 15.30 12.48 6.58
C PHE A 241 14.93 13.97 6.55
N ALA A 242 14.14 14.41 5.56
CA ALA A 242 13.76 15.81 5.42
C ALA A 242 12.34 16.05 5.95
N GLU A 243 12.23 16.92 6.94
CA GLU A 243 10.93 17.32 7.53
C GLU A 243 10.25 18.40 6.71
N LYS A 244 11.05 19.31 6.10
CA LYS A 244 10.55 20.51 5.40
C LYS A 244 11.14 20.66 4.02
N PHE A 245 10.31 21.18 3.12
CA PHE A 245 10.62 21.49 1.72
C PHE A 245 10.02 22.87 1.41
N ASP A 246 10.76 23.94 1.77
CA ASP A 246 10.30 25.34 1.67
C ASP A 246 9.00 25.56 2.46
N LEU A 247 7.86 25.83 1.81
CA LEU A 247 6.56 25.99 2.45
C LEU A 247 5.82 24.64 2.65
N LEU A 248 6.36 23.56 2.15
CA LEU A 248 5.82 22.22 2.36
C LEU A 248 6.54 21.51 3.49
N SER A 249 5.96 20.43 3.96
CA SER A 249 6.57 19.50 4.91
C SER A 249 6.34 18.06 4.44
N SER A 250 6.99 17.12 5.11
CA SER A 250 6.76 15.69 4.88
C SER A 250 5.89 15.07 5.97
N THR A 251 5.38 13.87 5.70
CA THR A 251 4.72 13.04 6.71
C THR A 251 5.73 12.21 7.53
N GLN A 252 6.95 12.70 7.75
CA GLN A 252 7.99 12.03 8.53
C GLN A 252 7.54 11.71 9.97
N ASP A 253 6.67 12.54 10.54
CA ASP A 253 6.06 12.30 11.85
C ASP A 253 5.24 10.99 11.89
N GLU A 254 4.63 10.58 10.78
CA GLU A 254 3.90 9.31 10.68
C GLU A 254 4.86 8.11 10.68
N ILE A 255 6.06 8.23 10.07
CA ILE A 255 7.12 7.21 10.19
C ILE A 255 7.48 7.00 11.65
N THR A 256 7.71 8.09 12.39
CA THR A 256 8.06 8.02 13.82
C THR A 256 6.99 7.31 14.63
N LYS A 257 5.71 7.56 14.34
CA LYS A 257 4.58 6.87 15.00
C LYS A 257 4.61 5.36 14.73
N VAL A 258 4.73 4.96 13.45
CA VAL A 258 4.74 3.53 13.07
C VAL A 258 5.95 2.80 13.65
N LEU A 259 7.15 3.38 13.55
CA LEU A 259 8.36 2.77 14.14
C LEU A 259 8.28 2.68 15.67
N SER A 260 7.61 3.62 16.33
CA SER A 260 7.36 3.55 17.78
C SER A 260 6.42 2.39 18.13
N LEU A 261 5.39 2.12 17.31
CA LEU A 261 4.51 0.96 17.47
C LEU A 261 5.28 -0.33 17.24
N GLN A 262 6.07 -0.41 16.18
CA GLN A 262 6.94 -1.56 15.86
C GLN A 262 7.95 -1.84 16.99
N LYS A 263 8.57 -0.80 17.55
CA LYS A 263 9.51 -0.94 18.67
C LYS A 263 8.83 -1.43 19.95
N LYS A 264 7.62 -0.96 20.23
CA LYS A 264 6.86 -1.33 21.42
C LYS A 264 6.38 -2.78 21.35
N GLU A 265 5.90 -3.20 20.22
CA GLU A 265 5.36 -4.53 19.97
C GLU A 265 5.64 -4.93 18.52
N PRO A 266 6.77 -5.60 18.24
CA PRO A 266 7.14 -5.99 16.89
C PRO A 266 6.05 -6.80 16.20
N PHE A 267 5.73 -6.42 14.96
CA PHE A 267 4.71 -7.08 14.15
C PHE A 267 5.18 -7.48 12.75
N THR A 268 6.43 -7.15 12.40
CA THR A 268 7.13 -7.65 11.21
C THR A 268 8.63 -7.70 11.45
N ASN A 269 9.34 -8.53 10.68
CA ASN A 269 10.80 -8.61 10.68
C ASN A 269 11.43 -7.80 9.54
N HIS A 270 10.63 -7.25 8.63
CA HIS A 270 11.10 -6.62 7.41
C HIS A 270 10.80 -5.11 7.41
N LEU A 271 11.86 -4.32 7.33
CA LEU A 271 11.81 -2.87 7.19
C LEU A 271 12.53 -2.50 5.89
N GLU A 272 11.87 -1.75 5.02
CA GLU A 272 12.39 -1.31 3.74
C GLU A 272 12.28 0.21 3.65
N VAL A 273 13.36 0.89 3.26
CA VAL A 273 13.30 2.34 2.99
C VAL A 273 12.87 2.52 1.55
N GLU A 274 11.79 3.25 1.32
CA GLU A 274 11.26 3.51 -0.01
C GLU A 274 11.30 5.00 -0.35
N THR A 275 12.26 5.36 -1.21
CA THR A 275 12.48 6.73 -1.69
C THR A 275 12.92 6.71 -3.15
N TYR A 276 12.09 6.22 -4.04
CA TYR A 276 12.44 6.03 -5.47
C TYR A 276 12.33 7.32 -6.31
N THR A 277 11.79 8.40 -5.76
CA THR A 277 11.57 9.66 -6.50
C THR A 277 12.79 10.57 -6.56
N TRP A 278 13.98 10.10 -6.12
CA TRP A 278 15.19 10.93 -6.04
C TRP A 278 15.52 11.66 -7.36
N GLU A 279 15.38 10.97 -8.49
CA GLU A 279 15.69 11.54 -9.81
C GLU A 279 14.66 12.56 -10.31
N VAL A 280 13.45 12.57 -9.76
CA VAL A 280 12.36 13.48 -10.15
C VAL A 280 12.11 14.59 -9.12
N LEU A 281 12.88 14.62 -8.03
CA LEU A 281 12.85 15.75 -7.09
C LEU A 281 13.18 17.07 -7.80
N PRO A 282 12.63 18.21 -7.32
CA PRO A 282 13.10 19.54 -7.74
C PRO A 282 14.63 19.67 -7.63
N ARG A 283 15.26 20.36 -8.59
CA ARG A 283 16.75 20.41 -8.69
C ARG A 283 17.42 20.99 -7.46
N ASP A 284 16.76 21.89 -6.77
CA ASP A 284 17.20 22.52 -5.53
C ASP A 284 17.08 21.63 -4.29
N LEU A 285 16.47 20.45 -4.43
CA LEU A 285 16.24 19.46 -3.36
C LEU A 285 16.99 18.14 -3.57
N ARG A 286 17.80 18.05 -4.65
CA ARG A 286 18.61 16.87 -4.96
C ARG A 286 19.97 16.90 -4.29
#